data_2d3f9ed16bd49406cb444b6ff99162c6
#
_entry.id   2d3f9ed16bd49406cb444b6ff99162c6
#
_cell.length_a   1.000
_cell.length_b   1.000
_cell.length_c   1.000
_cell.angle_alpha   90.00
_cell.angle_beta   90.00
_cell.angle_gamma   90.00
#
_symmetry.space_group_name_H-M   'P 1'
#
loop_
_entity.id
_entity.type
_entity.pdbx_description
1 polymer ?
#
loop_
_entity_poly.entity_id
_entity_poly.type
_entity_poly.pdbx_seq_one_letter_code
_entity_poly.pdbx_strand_id
1 'polypeptide(L)'
;MTLSPRPPLRLGLIGVDSPHAPSFTRLFGDGIDSAVPGATIAAAWKGEASADFPLSRDRIDTFASEVAALGVRFHATPEEVAEDCDALLVVAVDARTHPRLFTRLAPYGKPVYVDTRFALTVREARNMLAAARVHSCLPLAGSPKRFTPAFRDALDLARVEHIDLTGPLPTQPGHPFLAWYGVHLVDLAVAALGPGCARVDAPAGEPVTLTWADGRTATLGGPEAWSPWTTGRLRGPDGTRDFAVHAEPAMVSGLLTALVAACRSGTATVPEAEVLDTVAIVEAAHRSRTSGAPVTLAAGRATTDGPRR
;
A
#
# COMPACT_ATOMS: atom_id res chain seq x y z
N MET A 1 -36.98 10.39 -8.17
CA MET A 1 -36.18 9.86 -9.29
C MET A 1 -35.12 8.97 -8.69
N THR A 2 -35.29 7.66 -8.75
CA THR A 2 -34.23 6.70 -8.38
C THR A 2 -33.18 6.75 -9.47
N LEU A 3 -32.02 7.30 -9.14
CA LEU A 3 -30.86 7.24 -10.04
C LEU A 3 -30.56 5.77 -10.30
N SER A 4 -30.53 5.37 -11.57
CA SER A 4 -30.08 4.03 -11.95
C SER A 4 -28.69 3.80 -11.35
N PRO A 5 -28.42 2.64 -10.74
CA PRO A 5 -27.11 2.34 -10.17
C PRO A 5 -26.04 2.49 -11.27
N ARG A 6 -24.96 3.19 -10.94
CA ARG A 6 -23.82 3.30 -11.87
C ARG A 6 -23.26 1.92 -12.15
N PRO A 7 -22.86 1.61 -13.39
CA PRO A 7 -22.25 0.32 -13.70
C PRO A 7 -20.97 0.11 -12.85
N PRO A 8 -20.62 -1.15 -12.53
CA PRO A 8 -19.36 -1.46 -11.88
C PRO A 8 -18.16 -0.95 -12.70
N LEU A 9 -17.13 -0.46 -12.00
CA LEU A 9 -15.86 -0.10 -12.61
C LEU A 9 -15.17 -1.38 -13.10
N ARG A 10 -14.55 -1.29 -14.26
CA ARG A 10 -13.74 -2.36 -14.84
C ARG A 10 -12.29 -2.19 -14.37
N LEU A 11 -11.84 -3.06 -13.49
CA LEU A 11 -10.48 -3.02 -12.94
C LEU A 11 -9.57 -4.02 -13.67
N GLY A 12 -8.31 -3.62 -13.88
CA GLY A 12 -7.29 -4.45 -14.48
C GLY A 12 -6.21 -4.86 -13.48
N LEU A 13 -5.91 -6.16 -13.39
CA LEU A 13 -4.78 -6.67 -12.60
C LEU A 13 -3.47 -6.60 -13.41
N ILE A 14 -2.42 -6.06 -12.79
CA ILE A 14 -1.08 -5.97 -13.38
C ILE A 14 -0.10 -6.76 -12.50
N GLY A 15 0.32 -7.92 -12.99
CA GLY A 15 1.01 -8.95 -12.22
C GLY A 15 0.03 -9.78 -11.38
N VAL A 16 0.19 -11.11 -11.37
CA VAL A 16 -0.72 -11.99 -10.62
C VAL A 16 0.03 -12.98 -9.73
N ASP A 17 1.28 -12.70 -9.38
CA ASP A 17 2.14 -13.53 -8.52
C ASP A 17 1.92 -13.28 -7.01
N SER A 18 0.97 -12.39 -6.66
CA SER A 18 0.52 -12.11 -5.29
C SER A 18 -0.81 -12.81 -4.98
N PRO A 19 -1.05 -13.29 -3.73
CA PRO A 19 -2.34 -13.79 -3.30
C PRO A 19 -3.46 -12.72 -3.37
N HIS A 20 -3.12 -11.45 -3.50
CA HIS A 20 -4.07 -10.37 -3.72
C HIS A 20 -4.81 -10.53 -5.06
N ALA A 21 -4.18 -11.05 -6.11
CA ALA A 21 -4.81 -11.20 -7.40
C ALA A 21 -6.09 -12.07 -7.34
N PRO A 22 -6.06 -13.34 -6.90
CA PRO A 22 -7.27 -14.13 -6.76
C PRO A 22 -8.19 -13.63 -5.61
N SER A 23 -7.64 -13.07 -4.53
CA SER A 23 -8.43 -12.55 -3.41
C SER A 23 -9.28 -11.35 -3.84
N PHE A 24 -8.68 -10.36 -4.50
CA PHE A 24 -9.42 -9.19 -5.01
C PHE A 24 -10.48 -9.59 -6.03
N THR A 25 -10.15 -10.53 -6.92
CA THR A 25 -11.10 -11.04 -7.90
C THR A 25 -12.34 -11.64 -7.23
N ARG A 26 -12.16 -12.47 -6.19
CA ARG A 26 -13.29 -13.07 -5.45
C ARG A 26 -14.11 -12.03 -4.69
N LEU A 27 -13.46 -11.04 -4.07
CA LEU A 27 -14.15 -10.02 -3.26
C LEU A 27 -14.95 -9.04 -4.11
N PHE A 28 -14.48 -8.69 -5.29
CA PHE A 28 -15.23 -7.88 -6.24
C PHE A 28 -16.35 -8.68 -6.95
N GLY A 29 -16.16 -9.97 -7.21
CA GLY A 29 -17.12 -10.83 -7.85
C GLY A 29 -17.69 -10.21 -9.15
N ASP A 30 -19.01 -10.18 -9.28
CA ASP A 30 -19.72 -9.53 -10.40
C ASP A 30 -19.84 -8.00 -10.25
N GLY A 31 -19.39 -7.45 -9.11
CA GLY A 31 -19.43 -6.02 -8.81
C GLY A 31 -20.80 -5.49 -8.35
N ILE A 32 -21.80 -6.34 -8.21
CA ILE A 32 -23.16 -6.01 -7.78
C ILE A 32 -23.48 -6.72 -6.48
N ASP A 33 -23.64 -8.04 -6.51
CA ASP A 33 -23.96 -8.88 -5.35
C ASP A 33 -22.66 -9.53 -4.81
N SER A 34 -21.74 -8.69 -4.34
CA SER A 34 -20.39 -9.09 -3.94
C SER A 34 -19.98 -8.51 -2.59
N ALA A 35 -18.93 -9.04 -1.98
CA ALA A 35 -18.41 -8.53 -0.71
C ALA A 35 -17.91 -7.07 -0.82
N VAL A 36 -17.46 -6.65 -2.02
CA VAL A 36 -17.07 -5.27 -2.33
C VAL A 36 -17.77 -4.84 -3.64
N PRO A 37 -18.96 -4.26 -3.57
CA PRO A 37 -19.70 -3.85 -4.75
C PRO A 37 -19.09 -2.61 -5.41
N GLY A 38 -19.44 -2.40 -6.68
CA GLY A 38 -19.12 -1.20 -7.44
C GLY A 38 -17.93 -1.32 -8.38
N ALA A 39 -17.26 -2.46 -8.41
CA ALA A 39 -16.21 -2.77 -9.38
C ALA A 39 -16.13 -4.29 -9.65
N THR A 40 -15.50 -4.68 -10.73
CA THR A 40 -15.18 -6.07 -11.08
C THR A 40 -13.80 -6.14 -11.70
N ILE A 41 -13.12 -7.28 -11.57
CA ILE A 41 -11.86 -7.52 -12.28
C ILE A 41 -12.19 -7.99 -13.69
N ALA A 42 -12.00 -7.12 -14.67
CA ALA A 42 -12.38 -7.36 -16.07
C ALA A 42 -11.26 -7.99 -16.90
N ALA A 43 -10.02 -7.63 -16.60
CA ALA A 43 -8.86 -8.10 -17.33
C ALA A 43 -7.63 -8.24 -16.43
N ALA A 44 -6.64 -9.02 -16.87
CA ALA A 44 -5.37 -9.18 -16.19
C ALA A 44 -4.21 -9.29 -17.20
N TRP A 45 -3.05 -8.81 -16.80
CA TRP A 45 -1.76 -9.20 -17.34
C TRP A 45 -1.03 -10.06 -16.32
N LYS A 46 -0.59 -11.26 -16.74
CA LYS A 46 0.04 -12.23 -15.84
C LYS A 46 1.26 -11.66 -15.12
N GLY A 47 2.07 -10.91 -15.82
CA GLY A 47 3.36 -10.45 -15.33
C GLY A 47 4.52 -11.37 -15.74
N GLU A 48 5.70 -10.97 -15.30
CA GLU A 48 6.95 -11.70 -15.46
C GLU A 48 7.42 -12.15 -14.07
N ALA A 49 7.72 -13.44 -13.92
CA ALA A 49 8.22 -13.97 -12.66
C ALA A 49 9.63 -13.43 -12.36
N SER A 50 9.84 -12.92 -11.14
CA SER A 50 11.18 -12.56 -10.68
C SER A 50 11.96 -13.83 -10.32
N ALA A 51 12.98 -14.16 -11.11
CA ALA A 51 13.71 -15.43 -11.00
C ALA A 51 14.41 -15.65 -9.65
N ASP A 52 14.89 -14.56 -9.05
CA ASP A 52 15.56 -14.53 -7.74
C ASP A 52 14.61 -14.35 -6.56
N PHE A 53 13.29 -14.29 -6.80
CA PHE A 53 12.28 -14.10 -5.78
C PHE A 53 11.28 -15.26 -5.76
N PRO A 54 11.47 -16.25 -4.85
CA PRO A 54 10.65 -17.49 -4.84
C PRO A 54 9.14 -17.24 -4.75
N LEU A 55 8.70 -16.23 -3.99
CA LEU A 55 7.28 -15.88 -3.85
C LEU A 55 6.65 -15.34 -5.15
N SER A 56 7.44 -14.86 -6.10
CA SER A 56 6.99 -14.54 -7.45
C SER A 56 7.05 -15.79 -8.33
N ARG A 57 8.26 -16.34 -8.48
CA ARG A 57 8.58 -17.43 -9.40
C ARG A 57 7.69 -18.67 -9.21
N ASP A 58 7.49 -19.08 -7.95
CA ASP A 58 6.88 -20.38 -7.63
C ASP A 58 5.35 -20.31 -7.56
N ARG A 59 4.74 -19.11 -7.63
CA ARG A 59 3.29 -18.93 -7.44
C ARG A 59 2.55 -18.33 -8.63
N ILE A 60 3.25 -17.66 -9.54
CA ILE A 60 2.63 -16.90 -10.63
C ILE A 60 1.70 -17.77 -11.51
N ASP A 61 2.08 -19.01 -11.81
CA ASP A 61 1.26 -19.90 -12.64
C ASP A 61 0.00 -20.36 -11.91
N THR A 62 0.11 -20.68 -10.62
CA THR A 62 -1.01 -21.07 -9.77
C THR A 62 -2.04 -19.95 -9.67
N PHE A 63 -1.60 -18.73 -9.32
CA PHE A 63 -2.53 -17.61 -9.19
C PHE A 63 -3.10 -17.15 -10.53
N ALA A 64 -2.32 -17.23 -11.63
CA ALA A 64 -2.86 -16.97 -12.96
C ALA A 64 -3.99 -17.94 -13.31
N SER A 65 -3.81 -19.22 -13.00
CA SER A 65 -4.84 -20.26 -13.22
C SER A 65 -6.09 -20.01 -12.36
N GLU A 66 -5.92 -19.60 -11.08
CA GLU A 66 -7.04 -19.26 -10.21
C GLU A 66 -7.82 -18.05 -10.74
N VAL A 67 -7.12 -16.98 -11.14
CA VAL A 67 -7.73 -15.76 -11.69
C VAL A 67 -8.47 -16.06 -13.01
N ALA A 68 -7.89 -16.89 -13.88
CA ALA A 68 -8.53 -17.34 -15.12
C ALA A 68 -9.81 -18.16 -14.85
N ALA A 69 -9.76 -19.06 -13.85
CA ALA A 69 -10.93 -19.85 -13.42
C ALA A 69 -12.09 -19.00 -12.87
N LEU A 70 -11.79 -17.79 -12.39
CA LEU A 70 -12.78 -16.80 -11.99
C LEU A 70 -13.35 -15.96 -13.15
N GLY A 71 -13.01 -16.30 -14.41
CA GLY A 71 -13.55 -15.69 -15.61
C GLY A 71 -12.83 -14.42 -16.08
N VAL A 72 -11.69 -14.07 -15.49
CA VAL A 72 -10.92 -12.89 -15.88
C VAL A 72 -10.17 -13.15 -17.18
N ARG A 73 -10.28 -12.22 -18.15
CA ARG A 73 -9.57 -12.30 -19.42
C ARG A 73 -8.11 -11.88 -19.25
N PHE A 74 -7.18 -12.67 -19.78
CA PHE A 74 -5.76 -12.31 -19.83
C PHE A 74 -5.38 -11.64 -21.15
N HIS A 75 -4.61 -10.55 -21.04
CA HIS A 75 -3.96 -9.86 -22.14
C HIS A 75 -2.46 -10.17 -22.20
N ALA A 76 -1.85 -9.95 -23.38
CA ALA A 76 -0.43 -10.20 -23.59
C ALA A 76 0.46 -9.13 -22.94
N THR A 77 -0.04 -7.90 -22.82
CA THR A 77 0.70 -6.76 -22.30
C THR A 77 -0.11 -6.00 -21.22
N PRO A 78 0.56 -5.29 -20.30
CA PRO A 78 -0.14 -4.45 -19.33
C PRO A 78 -0.80 -3.22 -19.99
N GLU A 79 -0.33 -2.79 -21.15
CA GLU A 79 -0.92 -1.71 -21.94
C GLU A 79 -2.32 -2.10 -22.46
N GLU A 80 -2.48 -3.32 -22.99
CA GLU A 80 -3.80 -3.84 -23.42
C GLU A 80 -4.80 -3.91 -22.27
N VAL A 81 -4.34 -4.26 -21.05
CA VAL A 81 -5.18 -4.18 -19.84
C VAL A 81 -5.56 -2.72 -19.55
N ALA A 82 -4.60 -1.81 -19.68
CA ALA A 82 -4.85 -0.39 -19.43
C ALA A 82 -5.85 0.20 -20.43
N GLU A 83 -5.88 -0.26 -21.67
CA GLU A 83 -6.87 0.17 -22.68
C GLU A 83 -8.29 -0.32 -22.34
N ASP A 84 -8.40 -1.56 -21.82
CA ASP A 84 -9.67 -2.25 -21.58
C ASP A 84 -10.35 -1.92 -20.23
N CYS A 85 -9.63 -1.29 -19.28
CA CYS A 85 -10.10 -1.08 -17.91
C CYS A 85 -10.19 0.39 -17.52
N ASP A 86 -11.03 0.72 -16.52
CA ASP A 86 -11.21 2.07 -15.99
C ASP A 86 -10.11 2.46 -14.98
N ALA A 87 -9.56 1.48 -14.26
CA ALA A 87 -8.47 1.65 -13.31
C ALA A 87 -7.60 0.38 -13.23
N LEU A 88 -6.39 0.52 -12.72
CA LEU A 88 -5.37 -0.53 -12.74
C LEU A 88 -4.88 -0.83 -11.33
N LEU A 89 -4.67 -2.13 -11.04
CA LEU A 89 -4.18 -2.62 -9.77
C LEU A 89 -2.84 -3.33 -10.00
N VAL A 90 -1.73 -2.66 -9.71
CA VAL A 90 -0.39 -3.26 -9.73
C VAL A 90 -0.24 -4.09 -8.46
N VAL A 91 -0.43 -5.40 -8.59
CA VAL A 91 -0.37 -6.36 -7.48
C VAL A 91 0.81 -7.33 -7.61
N ALA A 92 1.75 -7.04 -8.50
CA ALA A 92 3.01 -7.78 -8.58
C ALA A 92 3.68 -7.81 -7.20
N VAL A 93 4.06 -9.02 -6.74
CA VAL A 93 4.57 -9.21 -5.37
C VAL A 93 5.95 -8.63 -5.15
N ASP A 94 6.75 -8.53 -6.21
CA ASP A 94 8.09 -7.95 -6.18
C ASP A 94 8.05 -6.44 -6.40
N ALA A 95 8.21 -5.68 -5.32
CA ALA A 95 8.18 -4.23 -5.36
C ALA A 95 9.26 -3.58 -6.24
N ARG A 96 10.34 -4.30 -6.58
CA ARG A 96 11.36 -3.84 -7.52
C ARG A 96 10.80 -3.61 -8.93
N THR A 97 9.67 -4.23 -9.26
CA THR A 97 9.00 -4.10 -10.56
C THR A 97 8.03 -2.91 -10.61
N HIS A 98 7.55 -2.43 -9.45
CA HIS A 98 6.51 -1.40 -9.37
C HIS A 98 6.86 -0.11 -10.11
N PRO A 99 8.07 0.48 -9.98
CA PRO A 99 8.40 1.73 -10.67
C PRO A 99 8.33 1.59 -12.20
N ARG A 100 8.81 0.46 -12.75
CA ARG A 100 8.76 0.18 -14.19
C ARG A 100 7.31 0.00 -14.65
N LEU A 101 6.51 -0.77 -13.92
CA LEU A 101 5.11 -1.02 -14.27
C LEU A 101 4.29 0.27 -14.19
N PHE A 102 4.44 1.04 -13.11
CA PHE A 102 3.74 2.31 -12.95
C PHE A 102 4.07 3.29 -14.09
N THR A 103 5.34 3.41 -14.47
CA THR A 103 5.77 4.30 -15.55
C THR A 103 5.18 3.90 -16.92
N ARG A 104 5.00 2.60 -17.18
CA ARG A 104 4.32 2.09 -18.39
C ARG A 104 2.83 2.43 -18.41
N LEU A 105 2.19 2.48 -17.23
CA LEU A 105 0.74 2.65 -17.09
C LEU A 105 0.31 4.11 -16.93
N ALA A 106 1.16 4.97 -16.36
CA ALA A 106 0.85 6.38 -16.13
C ALA A 106 0.35 7.12 -17.38
N PRO A 107 0.88 6.89 -18.61
CA PRO A 107 0.42 7.56 -19.83
C PRO A 107 -1.06 7.38 -20.18
N TYR A 108 -1.71 6.38 -19.61
CA TYR A 108 -3.15 6.15 -19.83
C TYR A 108 -4.05 7.11 -19.02
N GLY A 109 -3.49 7.90 -18.09
CA GLY A 109 -4.22 8.90 -17.30
C GLY A 109 -5.28 8.31 -16.36
N LYS A 110 -5.25 7.00 -16.12
CA LYS A 110 -6.21 6.27 -15.29
C LYS A 110 -5.74 6.17 -13.84
N PRO A 111 -6.63 5.93 -12.86
CA PRO A 111 -6.21 5.57 -11.50
C PRO A 111 -5.35 4.29 -11.51
N VAL A 112 -4.22 4.33 -10.81
CA VAL A 112 -3.31 3.19 -10.67
C VAL A 112 -3.03 2.95 -9.19
N TYR A 113 -3.58 1.86 -8.65
CA TYR A 113 -3.21 1.37 -7.34
C TYR A 113 -1.89 0.59 -7.45
N VAL A 114 -0.97 0.89 -6.56
CA VAL A 114 0.25 0.11 -6.36
C VAL A 114 0.17 -0.55 -4.98
N ASP A 115 0.23 -1.88 -4.96
CA ASP A 115 0.13 -2.65 -3.73
C ASP A 115 1.23 -2.25 -2.72
N THR A 116 0.98 -2.55 -1.45
CA THR A 116 1.86 -2.17 -0.34
C THR A 116 3.32 -2.49 -0.65
N ARG A 117 4.19 -1.56 -0.40
CA ARG A 117 5.52 -1.29 -0.92
C ARG A 117 5.46 -0.54 -2.25
N PHE A 118 4.89 0.65 -2.18
CA PHE A 118 4.77 1.52 -3.36
C PHE A 118 6.07 1.58 -4.18
N ALA A 119 7.21 1.76 -3.51
CA ALA A 119 8.56 1.63 -4.05
C ALA A 119 9.54 1.25 -2.94
N LEU A 120 10.77 0.87 -3.29
CA LEU A 120 11.81 0.54 -2.31
C LEU A 120 12.69 1.74 -1.94
N THR A 121 12.71 2.79 -2.76
CA THR A 121 13.48 4.02 -2.53
C THR A 121 12.63 5.26 -2.71
N VAL A 122 12.98 6.32 -1.96
CA VAL A 122 12.34 7.65 -2.10
C VAL A 122 12.50 8.20 -3.52
N ARG A 123 13.64 7.95 -4.16
CA ARG A 123 13.89 8.38 -5.54
C ARG A 123 12.89 7.75 -6.51
N GLU A 124 12.66 6.45 -6.42
CA GLU A 124 11.69 5.74 -7.24
C GLU A 124 10.27 6.25 -7.00
N ALA A 125 9.87 6.36 -5.72
CA ALA A 125 8.56 6.89 -5.37
C ALA A 125 8.31 8.29 -5.94
N ARG A 126 9.28 9.19 -5.82
CA ARG A 126 9.20 10.54 -6.41
C ARG A 126 9.09 10.51 -7.93
N ASN A 127 9.81 9.63 -8.60
CA ASN A 127 9.74 9.49 -10.06
C ASN A 127 8.34 8.98 -10.49
N MET A 128 7.78 8.01 -9.77
CA MET A 128 6.42 7.51 -10.03
C MET A 128 5.38 8.62 -9.85
N LEU A 129 5.46 9.38 -8.76
CA LEU A 129 4.54 10.49 -8.49
C LEU A 129 4.71 11.66 -9.49
N ALA A 130 5.94 11.91 -9.94
CA ALA A 130 6.18 12.88 -11.00
C ALA A 130 5.56 12.43 -12.33
N ALA A 131 5.71 11.16 -12.71
CA ALA A 131 5.05 10.59 -13.89
C ALA A 131 3.52 10.66 -13.77
N ALA A 132 2.96 10.40 -12.59
CA ALA A 132 1.53 10.54 -12.33
C ALA A 132 1.03 11.96 -12.62
N ARG A 133 1.75 12.98 -12.16
CA ARG A 133 1.40 14.39 -12.42
C ARG A 133 1.49 14.75 -13.90
N VAL A 134 2.54 14.31 -14.60
CA VAL A 134 2.72 14.57 -16.04
C VAL A 134 1.57 14.01 -16.87
N HIS A 135 1.07 12.85 -16.50
CA HIS A 135 0.05 12.13 -17.25
C HIS A 135 -1.38 12.24 -16.66
N SER A 136 -1.59 13.07 -15.65
CA SER A 136 -2.88 13.16 -14.95
C SER A 136 -3.40 11.80 -14.44
N CYS A 137 -2.50 10.89 -14.12
CA CYS A 137 -2.78 9.60 -13.52
C CYS A 137 -3.01 9.79 -12.02
N LEU A 138 -4.01 9.14 -11.44
CA LEU A 138 -4.27 9.16 -9.99
C LEU A 138 -3.50 8.01 -9.33
N PRO A 139 -2.40 8.25 -8.60
CA PRO A 139 -1.70 7.22 -7.88
C PRO A 139 -2.46 6.85 -6.60
N LEU A 140 -2.68 5.56 -6.37
CA LEU A 140 -3.35 5.03 -5.18
C LEU A 140 -2.40 4.06 -4.48
N ALA A 141 -2.36 4.12 -3.15
CA ALA A 141 -1.49 3.29 -2.31
C ALA A 141 -2.08 3.09 -0.92
N GLY A 142 -1.37 2.36 -0.07
CA GLY A 142 -1.68 2.17 1.35
C GLY A 142 -1.83 0.71 1.74
N SER A 143 -1.46 0.41 2.97
CA SER A 143 -1.66 -0.92 3.56
C SER A 143 -3.14 -1.21 3.77
N PRO A 144 -3.63 -2.43 3.47
CA PRO A 144 -5.01 -2.80 3.79
C PRO A 144 -5.34 -2.67 5.28
N LYS A 145 -4.35 -2.79 6.17
CA LYS A 145 -4.54 -2.70 7.62
C LYS A 145 -5.06 -1.34 8.08
N ARG A 146 -4.68 -0.24 7.41
CA ARG A 146 -5.16 1.11 7.73
C ARG A 146 -6.65 1.32 7.44
N PHE A 147 -7.24 0.47 6.61
CA PHE A 147 -8.65 0.56 6.23
C PHE A 147 -9.55 -0.34 7.07
N THR A 148 -8.99 -1.09 8.03
CA THR A 148 -9.77 -1.95 8.92
C THR A 148 -10.56 -1.13 9.94
N PRO A 149 -11.79 -1.55 10.31
CA PRO A 149 -12.55 -0.90 11.37
C PRO A 149 -11.77 -0.80 12.68
N ALA A 150 -11.11 -1.89 13.10
CA ALA A 150 -10.35 -1.93 14.34
C ALA A 150 -9.28 -0.83 14.45
N PHE A 151 -8.53 -0.56 13.36
CA PHE A 151 -7.55 0.52 13.34
C PHE A 151 -8.22 1.90 13.27
N ARG A 152 -9.27 2.06 12.46
CA ARG A 152 -9.99 3.34 12.32
C ARG A 152 -10.65 3.76 13.63
N ASP A 153 -11.27 2.82 14.35
CA ASP A 153 -11.90 3.08 15.65
C ASP A 153 -10.84 3.46 16.70
N ALA A 154 -9.63 2.87 16.61
CA ALA A 154 -8.54 3.23 17.51
C ALA A 154 -7.97 4.63 17.26
N LEU A 155 -8.17 5.20 16.08
CA LEU A 155 -7.81 6.59 15.77
C LEU A 155 -8.74 7.64 16.38
N ASP A 156 -9.84 7.23 17.04
CA ASP A 156 -10.77 8.13 17.73
C ASP A 156 -10.16 8.65 19.04
N LEU A 157 -9.12 9.44 18.89
CA LEU A 157 -8.42 10.21 19.90
C LEU A 157 -8.31 11.67 19.44
N ALA A 158 -8.40 12.63 20.33
CA ALA A 158 -8.24 14.05 19.99
C ALA A 158 -6.89 14.32 19.31
N ARG A 159 -5.85 13.61 19.76
CA ARG A 159 -4.51 13.61 19.16
C ARG A 159 -3.78 12.32 19.52
N VAL A 160 -3.14 11.70 18.55
CA VAL A 160 -2.20 10.61 18.81
C VAL A 160 -0.82 11.20 19.05
N GLU A 161 -0.22 10.90 20.21
CA GLU A 161 1.13 11.35 20.61
C GLU A 161 2.15 10.23 20.50
N HIS A 162 1.71 9.00 20.71
CA HIS A 162 2.55 7.81 20.59
C HIS A 162 1.75 6.63 20.08
N ILE A 163 2.40 5.79 19.27
CA ILE A 163 1.85 4.50 18.85
C ILE A 163 2.88 3.39 18.99
N ASP A 164 2.54 2.33 19.72
CA ASP A 164 3.28 1.06 19.76
C ASP A 164 2.64 0.10 18.77
N LEU A 165 3.44 -0.50 17.88
CA LEU A 165 2.99 -1.46 16.88
C LEU A 165 3.79 -2.75 16.94
N THR A 166 3.09 -3.87 16.96
CA THR A 166 3.68 -5.21 16.92
C THR A 166 3.06 -6.01 15.78
N GLY A 167 3.90 -6.61 14.95
CA GLY A 167 3.49 -7.47 13.84
C GLY A 167 4.65 -8.28 13.29
N PRO A 168 4.40 -9.20 12.34
CA PRO A 168 5.45 -10.03 11.77
C PRO A 168 6.44 -9.18 10.95
N LEU A 169 7.73 -9.48 11.09
CA LEU A 169 8.83 -8.81 10.40
C LEU A 169 9.69 -9.77 9.57
N PRO A 170 9.12 -10.75 8.84
CA PRO A 170 9.91 -11.60 7.95
C PRO A 170 10.54 -10.75 6.85
N THR A 171 11.66 -11.20 6.32
CA THR A 171 12.36 -10.60 5.18
C THR A 171 12.21 -11.46 3.93
N GLN A 172 12.53 -10.88 2.78
CA GLN A 172 12.55 -11.59 1.50
C GLN A 172 13.73 -11.09 0.64
N PRO A 173 14.22 -11.87 -0.31
CA PRO A 173 15.23 -11.42 -1.26
C PRO A 173 14.84 -10.09 -1.94
N GLY A 174 15.77 -9.14 -1.96
CA GLY A 174 15.52 -7.81 -2.54
C GLY A 174 14.59 -6.88 -1.73
N HIS A 175 14.05 -7.34 -0.60
CA HIS A 175 13.15 -6.59 0.28
C HIS A 175 13.70 -6.61 1.72
N PRO A 176 14.73 -5.80 2.01
CA PRO A 176 15.43 -5.84 3.29
C PRO A 176 14.58 -5.29 4.42
N PHE A 177 14.71 -5.89 5.59
CA PHE A 177 14.18 -5.47 6.88
C PHE A 177 12.69 -5.07 6.81
N LEU A 178 12.33 -3.78 7.05
CA LEU A 178 10.93 -3.35 7.03
C LEU A 178 10.30 -3.35 5.63
N ALA A 179 11.08 -3.48 4.56
CA ALA A 179 10.58 -3.42 3.20
C ALA A 179 9.66 -4.59 2.80
N TRP A 180 9.62 -5.70 3.57
CA TRP A 180 8.68 -6.78 3.27
C TRP A 180 7.36 -6.64 4.03
N TYR A 181 7.30 -7.05 5.29
CA TYR A 181 6.07 -6.97 6.10
C TYR A 181 6.05 -5.75 7.04
N GLY A 182 7.21 -5.30 7.49
CA GLY A 182 7.33 -4.14 8.38
C GLY A 182 6.77 -2.85 7.80
N VAL A 183 6.69 -2.73 6.48
CA VAL A 183 6.06 -1.59 5.79
C VAL A 183 4.59 -1.39 6.22
N HIS A 184 3.87 -2.44 6.58
CA HIS A 184 2.52 -2.33 7.10
C HIS A 184 2.47 -1.62 8.45
N LEU A 185 3.47 -1.84 9.32
CA LEU A 185 3.58 -1.12 10.60
C LEU A 185 3.94 0.35 10.37
N VAL A 186 4.85 0.61 9.43
CA VAL A 186 5.22 1.98 9.05
C VAL A 186 4.01 2.74 8.51
N ASP A 187 3.22 2.13 7.62
CA ASP A 187 2.02 2.74 7.07
C ASP A 187 0.97 3.07 8.15
N LEU A 188 0.78 2.18 9.14
CA LEU A 188 -0.10 2.44 10.28
C LEU A 188 0.42 3.60 11.16
N ALA A 189 1.74 3.66 11.41
CA ALA A 189 2.35 4.76 12.17
C ALA A 189 2.16 6.10 11.45
N VAL A 190 2.40 6.15 10.13
CA VAL A 190 2.19 7.36 9.31
C VAL A 190 0.71 7.73 9.25
N ALA A 191 -0.20 6.75 9.16
CA ALA A 191 -1.64 7.01 9.20
C ALA A 191 -2.11 7.61 10.54
N ALA A 192 -1.50 7.19 11.66
CA ALA A 192 -1.86 7.68 12.99
C ALA A 192 -1.24 9.04 13.33
N LEU A 193 0.00 9.28 12.91
CA LEU A 193 0.77 10.45 13.31
C LEU A 193 0.89 11.51 12.20
N GLY A 194 0.43 11.19 10.99
CA GLY A 194 0.62 12.04 9.81
C GLY A 194 2.05 11.98 9.25
N PRO A 195 2.28 12.61 8.09
CA PRO A 195 3.61 12.71 7.50
C PRO A 195 4.51 13.66 8.31
N GLY A 196 5.83 13.57 8.12
CA GLY A 196 6.82 14.44 8.77
C GLY A 196 7.67 13.73 9.82
N CYS A 197 7.87 12.42 9.69
CA CYS A 197 8.87 11.72 10.49
C CYS A 197 10.25 12.34 10.27
N ALA A 198 10.91 12.73 11.37
CA ALA A 198 12.19 13.45 11.33
C ALA A 198 13.39 12.54 11.59
N ARG A 199 13.22 11.45 12.33
CA ARG A 199 14.30 10.55 12.72
C ARG A 199 13.83 9.10 12.80
N VAL A 200 14.65 8.21 12.30
CA VAL A 200 14.48 6.75 12.36
C VAL A 200 15.67 6.14 13.06
N ASP A 201 15.42 5.39 14.12
CA ASP A 201 16.40 4.65 14.88
C ASP A 201 16.03 3.16 14.86
N ALA A 202 16.90 2.34 14.30
CA ALA A 202 16.65 0.92 14.09
C ALA A 202 17.85 0.05 14.52
N PRO A 203 18.18 0.03 15.82
CA PRO A 203 19.29 -0.76 16.33
C PRO A 203 19.05 -2.26 16.15
N ALA A 204 20.15 -3.04 16.03
CA ALA A 204 20.03 -4.48 15.84
C ALA A 204 19.46 -5.15 17.11
N GLY A 205 18.49 -6.04 16.92
CA GLY A 205 17.86 -6.79 18.02
C GLY A 205 16.83 -6.00 18.84
N GLU A 206 16.60 -4.73 18.53
CA GLU A 206 15.65 -3.87 19.25
C GLU A 206 14.54 -3.36 18.32
N PRO A 207 13.41 -2.89 18.89
CA PRO A 207 12.36 -2.24 18.13
C PRO A 207 12.86 -0.99 17.39
N VAL A 208 12.21 -0.67 16.28
CA VAL A 208 12.46 0.57 15.54
C VAL A 208 11.73 1.71 16.22
N THR A 209 12.43 2.81 16.47
CA THR A 209 11.84 4.05 16.99
C THR A 209 11.77 5.09 15.88
N LEU A 210 10.58 5.64 15.67
CA LEU A 210 10.32 6.76 14.77
C LEU A 210 10.03 7.99 15.62
N THR A 211 10.58 9.16 15.22
CA THR A 211 10.37 10.42 15.95
C THR A 211 9.96 11.51 14.96
N TRP A 212 8.86 12.18 15.24
CA TRP A 212 8.39 13.36 14.52
C TRP A 212 9.04 14.64 15.06
N ALA A 213 9.10 15.68 14.25
CA ALA A 213 9.73 16.95 14.64
C ALA A 213 9.05 17.63 15.85
N ASP A 214 7.78 17.35 16.09
CA ASP A 214 6.99 17.87 17.22
C ASP A 214 7.07 17.01 18.49
N GLY A 215 7.94 15.99 18.51
CA GLY A 215 8.18 15.11 19.65
C GLY A 215 7.29 13.87 19.71
N ARG A 216 6.31 13.72 18.81
CA ARG A 216 5.51 12.48 18.70
C ARG A 216 6.39 11.32 18.25
N THR A 217 6.01 10.09 18.66
CA THR A 217 6.84 8.90 18.43
C THR A 217 6.03 7.69 18.02
N ALA A 218 6.69 6.74 17.34
CA ALA A 218 6.17 5.39 17.14
C ALA A 218 7.25 4.36 17.45
N THR A 219 6.83 3.21 17.99
CA THR A 219 7.69 2.05 18.21
C THR A 219 7.17 0.88 17.38
N LEU A 220 8.05 0.29 16.56
CA LEU A 220 7.70 -0.82 15.67
C LEU A 220 8.53 -2.04 16.03
N GLY A 221 7.88 -3.17 16.31
CA GLY A 221 8.57 -4.41 16.68
C GLY A 221 7.76 -5.65 16.32
N GLY A 222 8.35 -6.80 16.60
CA GLY A 222 7.69 -8.09 16.44
C GLY A 222 8.64 -9.19 15.98
N PRO A 223 8.14 -10.43 15.86
CA PRO A 223 8.94 -11.58 15.49
C PRO A 223 9.29 -11.57 13.99
N GLU A 224 10.46 -12.12 13.66
CA GLU A 224 10.83 -12.40 12.26
C GLU A 224 9.95 -13.50 11.63
N ALA A 225 9.40 -14.38 12.47
CA ALA A 225 8.45 -15.38 12.01
C ALA A 225 7.14 -14.72 11.57
N TRP A 226 6.53 -15.27 10.52
CA TRP A 226 5.22 -14.81 10.08
C TRP A 226 4.15 -15.08 11.15
N SER A 227 3.26 -14.10 11.33
CA SER A 227 2.06 -14.18 12.18
C SER A 227 0.91 -13.47 11.48
N PRO A 228 -0.33 -13.96 11.57
CA PRO A 228 -1.48 -13.27 11.02
C PRO A 228 -1.86 -12.00 11.79
N TRP A 229 -1.32 -11.82 13.00
CA TRP A 229 -1.71 -10.72 13.87
C TRP A 229 -0.82 -9.49 13.72
N THR A 230 -1.47 -8.34 13.69
CA THR A 230 -0.86 -7.03 13.94
C THR A 230 -1.65 -6.36 15.05
N THR A 231 -0.96 -5.94 16.09
CA THR A 231 -1.56 -5.25 17.24
C THR A 231 -0.95 -3.87 17.39
N GLY A 232 -1.69 -2.95 17.98
CA GLY A 232 -1.18 -1.64 18.31
C GLY A 232 -1.86 -1.02 19.50
N ARG A 233 -1.15 -0.07 20.10
CA ARG A 233 -1.60 0.77 21.19
C ARG A 233 -1.32 2.23 20.88
N LEU A 234 -2.36 3.03 20.78
CA LEU A 234 -2.28 4.47 20.59
C LEU A 234 -2.45 5.18 21.94
N ARG A 235 -1.65 6.23 22.16
CA ARG A 235 -1.74 7.09 23.35
C ARG A 235 -1.88 8.54 22.93
N GLY A 236 -2.75 9.25 23.63
CA GLY A 236 -2.98 10.67 23.48
C GLY A 236 -3.38 11.29 24.82
N PRO A 237 -3.64 12.62 24.85
CA PRO A 237 -3.97 13.34 26.08
C PRO A 237 -5.30 12.88 26.69
N ASP A 238 -6.20 12.33 25.91
CA ASP A 238 -7.53 11.85 26.27
C ASP A 238 -7.58 10.33 26.52
N GLY A 239 -6.42 9.64 26.54
CA GLY A 239 -6.32 8.24 26.95
C GLY A 239 -5.57 7.32 25.99
N THR A 240 -5.92 6.05 26.04
CA THR A 240 -5.27 4.98 25.27
C THR A 240 -6.32 4.18 24.51
N ARG A 241 -5.98 3.75 23.29
CA ARG A 241 -6.77 2.84 22.45
C ARG A 241 -5.91 1.67 21.99
N ASP A 242 -6.42 0.47 22.14
CA ASP A 242 -5.79 -0.76 21.65
C ASP A 242 -6.55 -1.26 20.42
N PHE A 243 -5.82 -1.88 19.48
CA PHE A 243 -6.43 -2.57 18.34
C PHE A 243 -5.67 -3.85 17.99
N ALA A 244 -6.37 -4.75 17.30
CA ALA A 244 -5.79 -5.94 16.70
C ALA A 244 -6.39 -6.14 15.30
N VAL A 245 -5.53 -6.43 14.33
CA VAL A 245 -5.90 -6.76 12.95
C VAL A 245 -5.44 -8.17 12.65
N HIS A 246 -6.36 -9.03 12.23
CA HIS A 246 -6.08 -10.37 11.74
C HIS A 246 -5.95 -10.36 10.21
N ALA A 247 -4.87 -10.95 9.70
CA ALA A 247 -4.64 -11.05 8.25
C ALA A 247 -5.48 -12.19 7.66
N GLU A 248 -6.68 -11.86 7.24
CA GLU A 248 -7.63 -12.73 6.57
C GLU A 248 -8.12 -12.09 5.26
N PRO A 249 -8.69 -12.84 4.32
CA PRO A 249 -9.15 -12.28 3.05
C PRO A 249 -10.09 -11.07 3.21
N ALA A 250 -10.97 -11.09 4.20
CA ALA A 250 -11.91 -10.00 4.47
C ALA A 250 -11.21 -8.69 4.91
N MET A 251 -9.99 -8.76 5.47
CA MET A 251 -9.22 -7.59 5.91
C MET A 251 -9.01 -6.58 4.76
N VAL A 252 -8.87 -7.06 3.53
CA VAL A 252 -8.62 -6.17 2.37
C VAL A 252 -9.87 -5.47 1.85
N SER A 253 -11.07 -5.86 2.30
CA SER A 253 -12.34 -5.28 1.80
C SER A 253 -12.42 -3.76 2.04
N GLY A 254 -11.92 -3.27 3.16
CA GLY A 254 -11.87 -1.84 3.45
C GLY A 254 -10.99 -1.06 2.47
N LEU A 255 -9.82 -1.60 2.12
CA LEU A 255 -8.97 -1.05 1.07
C LEU A 255 -9.69 -1.02 -0.28
N LEU A 256 -10.28 -2.15 -0.70
CA LEU A 256 -10.94 -2.25 -2.00
C LEU A 256 -12.13 -1.29 -2.12
N THR A 257 -12.91 -1.13 -1.05
CA THR A 257 -13.99 -0.12 -0.98
C THR A 257 -13.43 1.30 -1.13
N ALA A 258 -12.32 1.60 -0.45
CA ALA A 258 -11.66 2.90 -0.57
C ALA A 258 -11.10 3.15 -1.98
N LEU A 259 -10.57 2.13 -2.66
CA LEU A 259 -10.11 2.22 -4.04
C LEU A 259 -11.26 2.54 -5.01
N VAL A 260 -12.40 1.85 -4.87
CA VAL A 260 -13.59 2.15 -5.69
C VAL A 260 -14.04 3.59 -5.48
N ALA A 261 -14.10 4.05 -4.24
CA ALA A 261 -14.45 5.44 -3.92
C ALA A 261 -13.46 6.44 -4.52
N ALA A 262 -12.16 6.18 -4.41
CA ALA A 262 -11.10 7.03 -4.98
C ALA A 262 -11.18 7.10 -6.51
N CYS A 263 -11.36 5.97 -7.19
CA CYS A 263 -11.53 5.94 -8.64
C CYS A 263 -12.76 6.75 -9.11
N ARG A 264 -13.85 6.73 -8.32
CA ARG A 264 -15.09 7.47 -8.65
C ARG A 264 -15.02 8.96 -8.34
N SER A 265 -14.28 9.34 -7.30
CA SER A 265 -14.15 10.75 -6.88
C SER A 265 -12.98 11.47 -7.56
N GLY A 266 -12.00 10.74 -8.10
CA GLY A 266 -10.75 11.30 -8.57
C GLY A 266 -9.82 11.80 -7.45
N THR A 267 -10.05 11.34 -6.20
CA THR A 267 -9.29 11.79 -5.02
C THR A 267 -8.65 10.59 -4.31
N ALA A 268 -7.33 10.62 -4.16
CA ALA A 268 -6.60 9.57 -3.46
C ALA A 268 -7.01 9.50 -1.98
N THR A 269 -7.17 8.27 -1.46
CA THR A 269 -7.50 8.01 -0.05
C THR A 269 -6.29 8.12 0.88
N VAL A 270 -5.08 7.98 0.33
CA VAL A 270 -3.81 8.16 1.04
C VAL A 270 -3.09 9.34 0.40
N PRO A 271 -2.81 10.41 1.15
CA PRO A 271 -2.09 11.56 0.63
C PRO A 271 -0.69 11.20 0.11
N GLU A 272 -0.25 11.86 -0.96
CA GLU A 272 1.09 11.66 -1.54
C GLU A 272 2.22 11.81 -0.50
N ALA A 273 2.07 12.77 0.43
CA ALA A 273 3.03 12.98 1.50
C ALA A 273 3.18 11.78 2.43
N GLU A 274 2.09 11.06 2.72
CA GLU A 274 2.12 9.84 3.53
C GLU A 274 2.77 8.68 2.78
N VAL A 275 2.51 8.55 1.47
CA VAL A 275 3.17 7.56 0.61
C VAL A 275 4.68 7.76 0.61
N LEU A 276 5.13 9.00 0.42
CA LEU A 276 6.56 9.35 0.43
C LEU A 276 7.20 9.12 1.80
N ASP A 277 6.53 9.48 2.88
CA ASP A 277 7.04 9.27 4.24
C ASP A 277 7.16 7.77 4.56
N THR A 278 6.17 6.97 4.19
CA THR A 278 6.23 5.51 4.38
C THR A 278 7.47 4.93 3.68
N VAL A 279 7.72 5.30 2.43
CA VAL A 279 8.91 4.83 1.69
C VAL A 279 10.21 5.37 2.33
N ALA A 280 10.23 6.64 2.74
CA ALA A 280 11.41 7.25 3.36
C ALA A 280 11.78 6.60 4.70
N ILE A 281 10.78 6.28 5.52
CA ILE A 281 10.98 5.58 6.80
C ILE A 281 11.53 4.18 6.56
N VAL A 282 10.97 3.41 5.62
CA VAL A 282 11.44 2.06 5.29
C VAL A 282 12.89 2.08 4.79
N GLU A 283 13.23 2.99 3.87
CA GLU A 283 14.59 3.16 3.36
C GLU A 283 15.56 3.59 4.49
N ALA A 284 15.17 4.53 5.34
CA ALA A 284 15.96 5.01 6.46
C ALA A 284 16.16 3.93 7.54
N ALA A 285 15.15 3.12 7.82
CA ALA A 285 15.26 2.02 8.79
C ALA A 285 16.28 0.98 8.34
N HIS A 286 16.32 0.64 7.05
CA HIS A 286 17.35 -0.23 6.50
C HIS A 286 18.75 0.38 6.64
N ARG A 287 18.92 1.67 6.34
CA ARG A 287 20.19 2.40 6.50
C ARG A 287 20.62 2.46 7.97
N SER A 288 19.69 2.77 8.89
CA SER A 288 19.97 2.81 10.33
C SER A 288 20.43 1.45 10.85
N ARG A 289 19.72 0.37 10.48
CA ARG A 289 20.09 -1.02 10.83
C ARG A 289 21.48 -1.40 10.33
N THR A 290 21.82 -0.99 9.12
CA THR A 290 23.10 -1.33 8.48
C THR A 290 24.26 -0.51 9.05
N SER A 291 24.05 0.77 9.36
CA SER A 291 25.09 1.66 9.87
C SER A 291 25.27 1.58 11.39
N GLY A 292 24.29 1.04 12.12
CA GLY A 292 24.23 1.06 13.58
C GLY A 292 23.98 2.46 14.18
N ALA A 293 23.56 3.43 13.36
CA ALA A 293 23.30 4.81 13.78
C ALA A 293 21.93 5.30 13.29
N PRO A 294 21.27 6.17 14.07
CA PRO A 294 20.02 6.77 13.65
C PRO A 294 20.15 7.59 12.36
N VAL A 295 19.08 7.60 11.55
CA VAL A 295 19.00 8.38 10.30
C VAL A 295 18.04 9.54 10.48
N THR A 296 18.51 10.76 10.21
CA THR A 296 17.67 11.94 10.12
C THR A 296 17.07 12.02 8.73
N LEU A 297 15.76 12.20 8.66
CA LEU A 297 15.03 12.47 7.43
C LEU A 297 14.99 13.98 7.18
N ALA A 298 15.28 14.39 5.95
CA ALA A 298 15.09 15.79 5.57
C ALA A 298 13.59 16.12 5.68
N ALA A 299 13.25 17.17 6.41
CA ALA A 299 11.87 17.66 6.46
C ALA A 299 11.38 17.87 5.02
N GLY A 300 10.38 17.12 4.60
CA GLY A 300 9.73 17.33 3.32
C GLY A 300 9.24 18.78 3.30
N ARG A 301 9.84 19.65 2.47
CA ARG A 301 9.25 20.95 2.20
C ARG A 301 7.89 20.68 1.60
N ALA A 302 6.84 20.93 2.39
CA ALA A 302 5.53 21.12 1.83
C ALA A 302 5.68 22.20 0.75
N THR A 303 5.55 21.82 -0.51
CA THR A 303 5.39 22.80 -1.58
C THR A 303 4.03 23.44 -1.37
N THR A 304 4.02 24.53 -0.60
CA THR A 304 2.93 25.49 -0.60
C THR A 304 2.98 26.24 -1.92
N ASP A 305 2.54 25.63 -3.00
CA ASP A 305 2.09 26.36 -4.17
C ASP A 305 0.67 26.84 -3.89
N GLY A 306 0.62 28.00 -3.23
CA GLY A 306 -0.56 28.84 -3.23
C GLY A 306 -0.78 29.40 -4.63
N PRO A 307 -2.02 29.70 -5.05
CA PRO A 307 -2.31 30.21 -6.37
C PRO A 307 -1.64 31.57 -6.56
N ARG A 308 -0.66 31.66 -7.43
CA ARG A 308 -0.22 32.94 -7.97
C ARG A 308 -1.29 33.40 -8.96
N ARG A 309 -1.80 34.59 -8.67
CA ARG A 309 -2.80 35.34 -9.43
C ARG A 309 -2.43 35.52 -10.91
#